data_b307286800c44cfc81cc1e45bd909a8e
#
_entry.id   b307286800c44cfc81cc1e45bd909a8e
#
_cell.length_a   1.000
_cell.length_b   1.000
_cell.length_c   1.000
_cell.angle_alpha   90.00
_cell.angle_beta   90.00
_cell.angle_gamma   90.00
#
_symmetry.space_group_name_H-M   'P 1'
#
loop_
_entity.id
_entity.type
_entity.pdbx_description
1 polymer ?
#
loop_
_entity_poly.entity_id
_entity_poly.type
_entity_poly.pdbx_seq_one_letter_code
_entity_poly.pdbx_strand_id
1 'polypeptide(L)'
;DFVKKHSNWQKSKAIKLFVDESYLRDWKTDTILSPNQKLNSPITNISWFAAKSYCENQGKRLPTVDEWEYVAMANKTIPDARKLKTFNEFILSWYEKPKTFNLTIGSTFKNYWQVYDLHGLVWEWTSDFNSVLITGESRKDVDKDSNLFCGSAAVNATDLMNYAAFMRYAIRGSLKAKYTMKNLGFRCVKDFKVN
;
A
#
# COMPACT_ATOMS: atom_id res chain seq x y z
N ASP A 1 -12.15 -8.81 14.96
CA ASP A 1 -11.60 -9.27 16.26
C ASP A 1 -10.57 -8.30 16.87
N PHE A 2 -9.64 -7.73 16.09
CA PHE A 2 -8.61 -6.82 16.60
C PHE A 2 -9.21 -5.62 17.36
N VAL A 3 -10.08 -4.84 16.74
CA VAL A 3 -10.70 -3.64 17.37
C VAL A 3 -11.62 -3.98 18.57
N LYS A 4 -12.11 -5.22 18.67
CA LYS A 4 -12.85 -5.70 19.84
C LYS A 4 -11.94 -5.84 21.06
N LYS A 5 -10.70 -6.32 20.83
CA LYS A 5 -9.69 -6.53 21.87
C LYS A 5 -8.89 -5.25 22.20
N HIS A 6 -8.76 -4.34 21.25
CA HIS A 6 -7.98 -3.11 21.34
C HIS A 6 -8.88 -1.88 21.16
N SER A 7 -9.55 -1.48 22.23
CA SER A 7 -10.55 -0.40 22.22
C SER A 7 -9.98 0.96 21.78
N ASN A 8 -8.68 1.20 21.98
CA ASN A 8 -7.97 2.39 21.50
C ASN A 8 -7.94 2.51 19.96
N TRP A 9 -8.23 1.44 19.23
CA TRP A 9 -8.37 1.44 17.78
C TRP A 9 -9.83 1.36 17.31
N GLN A 10 -10.79 1.52 18.20
CA GLN A 10 -12.20 1.66 17.82
C GLN A 10 -12.46 3.01 17.19
N LYS A 11 -13.38 3.05 16.23
CA LYS A 11 -13.73 4.27 15.46
C LYS A 11 -14.04 5.48 16.35
N SER A 12 -14.82 5.25 17.42
CA SER A 12 -15.23 6.33 18.35
C SER A 12 -14.15 6.71 19.37
N LYS A 13 -13.13 5.86 19.58
CA LYS A 13 -12.15 6.00 20.66
C LYS A 13 -10.73 6.30 20.16
N ALA A 14 -10.47 6.11 18.87
CA ALA A 14 -9.14 6.35 18.33
C ALA A 14 -8.71 7.81 18.49
N ILE A 15 -7.49 8.00 18.98
CA ILE A 15 -6.93 9.33 19.25
C ILE A 15 -6.67 10.05 17.91
N LYS A 16 -7.15 11.28 17.78
CA LYS A 16 -7.04 12.11 16.57
C LYS A 16 -5.60 12.42 16.12
N LEU A 17 -4.63 12.22 17.00
CA LEU A 17 -3.22 12.29 16.63
C LEU A 17 -2.81 11.16 15.67
N PHE A 18 -3.41 9.97 15.83
CA PHE A 18 -3.05 8.76 15.09
C PHE A 18 -4.01 8.44 13.93
N VAL A 19 -5.15 9.11 13.84
CA VAL A 19 -6.15 8.88 12.80
C VAL A 19 -6.78 10.20 12.36
N ASP A 20 -7.21 10.27 11.10
CA ASP A 20 -8.04 11.37 10.61
C ASP A 20 -9.53 11.05 10.72
N GLU A 21 -10.37 11.95 10.21
CA GLU A 21 -11.83 11.85 10.33
C GLU A 21 -12.44 10.71 9.50
N SER A 22 -11.69 10.18 8.53
CA SER A 22 -12.16 9.09 7.66
C SER A 22 -11.84 7.71 8.21
N TYR A 23 -11.20 7.63 9.40
CA TYR A 23 -10.83 6.36 10.02
C TYR A 23 -12.04 5.46 10.24
N LEU A 24 -11.96 4.22 9.75
CA LEU A 24 -13.05 3.22 9.78
C LEU A 24 -14.40 3.79 9.29
N ARG A 25 -14.37 4.71 8.35
CA ARG A 25 -15.56 5.44 7.87
C ARG A 25 -16.66 4.48 7.42
N ASP A 26 -16.29 3.40 6.74
CA ASP A 26 -17.22 2.43 6.18
C ASP A 26 -17.70 1.38 7.21
N TRP A 27 -17.39 1.56 8.50
CA TRP A 27 -17.92 0.75 9.57
C TRP A 27 -19.18 1.36 10.15
N LYS A 28 -20.18 0.51 10.40
CA LYS A 28 -21.47 0.92 11.01
C LYS A 28 -21.29 1.38 12.45
N THR A 29 -20.50 0.61 13.23
CA THR A 29 -20.14 0.89 14.61
C THR A 29 -18.65 0.63 14.84
N ASP A 30 -18.19 0.76 16.08
CA ASP A 30 -16.80 0.46 16.48
C ASP A 30 -16.32 -0.96 16.13
N THR A 31 -17.26 -1.90 16.03
CA THR A 31 -16.93 -3.33 15.88
C THR A 31 -17.73 -4.04 14.79
N ILE A 32 -18.62 -3.31 14.09
CA ILE A 32 -19.52 -3.90 13.08
C ILE A 32 -19.26 -3.21 11.74
N LEU A 33 -19.02 -4.01 10.71
CA LEU A 33 -18.91 -3.55 9.33
C LEU A 33 -20.27 -3.08 8.82
N SER A 34 -20.25 -2.14 7.89
CA SER A 34 -21.47 -1.75 7.16
C SER A 34 -21.95 -2.92 6.28
N PRO A 35 -23.27 -3.08 6.08
CA PRO A 35 -23.83 -4.18 5.27
C PRO A 35 -23.29 -4.27 3.84
N ASN A 36 -22.87 -3.13 3.29
CA ASN A 36 -22.34 -3.06 1.94
C ASN A 36 -20.86 -3.46 1.84
N GLN A 37 -20.19 -3.70 2.96
CA GLN A 37 -18.80 -4.09 3.01
C GLN A 37 -18.68 -5.62 3.05
N LYS A 38 -18.02 -6.20 2.05
CA LYS A 38 -17.83 -7.65 1.99
C LYS A 38 -16.76 -8.06 3.00
N LEU A 39 -17.00 -9.16 3.72
CA LEU A 39 -16.04 -9.71 4.71
C LEU A 39 -14.67 -10.06 4.11
N ASN A 40 -14.64 -10.41 2.84
CA ASN A 40 -13.42 -10.81 2.13
C ASN A 40 -12.81 -9.67 1.30
N SER A 41 -13.26 -8.43 1.48
CA SER A 41 -12.61 -7.27 0.87
C SER A 41 -11.46 -6.75 1.73
N PRO A 42 -10.48 -6.07 1.13
CA PRO A 42 -9.42 -5.43 1.89
C PRO A 42 -9.99 -4.46 2.93
N ILE A 43 -9.39 -4.41 4.09
CA ILE A 43 -9.68 -3.33 5.04
C ILE A 43 -9.05 -2.04 4.55
N THR A 44 -9.83 -0.96 4.53
CA THR A 44 -9.40 0.37 4.08
C THR A 44 -9.83 1.44 5.08
N ASN A 45 -9.55 2.70 4.79
CA ASN A 45 -9.73 3.79 5.75
C ASN A 45 -9.01 3.52 7.08
N ILE A 46 -7.79 3.00 6.98
CA ILE A 46 -6.91 2.64 8.10
C ILE A 46 -5.67 3.53 8.06
N SER A 47 -5.30 4.11 9.20
CA SER A 47 -4.05 4.84 9.34
C SER A 47 -2.85 3.91 9.40
N TRP A 48 -1.67 4.45 9.11
CA TRP A 48 -0.41 3.70 9.25
C TRP A 48 -0.22 3.15 10.68
N PHE A 49 -0.55 3.97 11.69
CA PHE A 49 -0.43 3.57 13.09
C PHE A 49 -1.32 2.36 13.43
N ALA A 50 -2.57 2.35 12.95
CA ALA A 50 -3.49 1.24 13.19
C ALA A 50 -3.05 -0.01 12.41
N ALA A 51 -2.59 0.14 11.16
CA ALA A 51 -2.07 -0.95 10.35
C ALA A 51 -0.84 -1.59 10.99
N LYS A 52 0.13 -0.78 11.45
CA LYS A 52 1.32 -1.23 12.16
C LYS A 52 0.95 -1.99 13.44
N SER A 53 0.10 -1.39 14.28
CA SER A 53 -0.35 -2.01 15.53
C SER A 53 -1.05 -3.35 15.29
N TYR A 54 -1.86 -3.45 14.24
CA TYR A 54 -2.48 -4.72 13.84
C TYR A 54 -1.44 -5.79 13.51
N CYS A 55 -0.46 -5.46 12.65
CA CYS A 55 0.57 -6.42 12.25
C CYS A 55 1.40 -6.88 13.45
N GLU A 56 1.81 -5.95 14.32
CA GLU A 56 2.58 -6.26 15.54
C GLU A 56 1.80 -7.17 16.49
N ASN A 57 0.50 -6.94 16.64
CA ASN A 57 -0.37 -7.81 17.46
C ASN A 57 -0.47 -9.24 16.91
N GLN A 58 -0.20 -9.44 15.62
CA GLN A 58 -0.14 -10.76 14.97
C GLN A 58 1.27 -11.35 14.97
N GLY A 59 2.25 -10.76 15.68
CA GLY A 59 3.65 -11.17 15.62
C GLY A 59 4.26 -10.98 14.23
N LYS A 60 3.82 -9.94 13.51
CA LYS A 60 4.23 -9.57 12.16
C LYS A 60 4.59 -8.08 12.12
N ARG A 61 4.96 -7.58 10.95
CA ARG A 61 5.20 -6.17 10.69
C ARG A 61 4.64 -5.75 9.34
N LEU A 62 4.61 -4.44 9.06
CA LEU A 62 4.43 -3.95 7.70
C LEU A 62 5.67 -4.29 6.85
N PRO A 63 5.54 -4.54 5.55
CA PRO A 63 6.69 -4.64 4.64
C PRO A 63 7.39 -3.29 4.52
N THR A 64 8.67 -3.30 4.19
CA THR A 64 9.37 -2.11 3.70
C THR A 64 8.94 -1.81 2.26
N VAL A 65 9.26 -0.60 1.75
CA VAL A 65 9.07 -0.26 0.33
C VAL A 65 9.85 -1.24 -0.55
N ASP A 66 11.10 -1.50 -0.21
CA ASP A 66 11.97 -2.39 -1.01
C ASP A 66 11.45 -3.83 -1.05
N GLU A 67 10.99 -4.36 0.09
CA GLU A 67 10.38 -5.71 0.12
C GLU A 67 9.11 -5.76 -0.74
N TRP A 68 8.27 -4.73 -0.64
CA TRP A 68 7.05 -4.65 -1.42
C TRP A 68 7.35 -4.58 -2.92
N GLU A 69 8.24 -3.67 -3.34
CA GLU A 69 8.63 -3.49 -4.76
C GLU A 69 9.33 -4.73 -5.32
N TYR A 70 10.22 -5.37 -4.54
CA TYR A 70 10.87 -6.62 -4.94
C TYR A 70 9.86 -7.72 -5.29
N VAL A 71 8.86 -7.93 -4.45
CA VAL A 71 7.83 -8.94 -4.72
C VAL A 71 6.89 -8.51 -5.85
N ALA A 72 6.62 -7.20 -5.97
CA ALA A 72 5.70 -6.63 -6.95
C ALA A 72 6.25 -6.62 -8.39
N MET A 73 7.56 -6.71 -8.60
CA MET A 73 8.12 -6.78 -9.96
C MET A 73 7.88 -8.12 -10.65
N ALA A 74 7.42 -9.14 -9.93
CA ALA A 74 7.15 -10.46 -10.46
C ALA A 74 5.76 -10.54 -11.14
N ASN A 75 5.71 -11.16 -12.33
CA ASN A 75 4.45 -11.60 -12.90
C ASN A 75 4.11 -13.04 -12.48
N LYS A 76 3.23 -13.73 -13.18
CA LYS A 76 2.83 -15.11 -12.85
C LYS A 76 3.95 -16.13 -13.01
N THR A 77 4.91 -15.89 -13.87
CA THR A 77 5.87 -16.90 -14.37
C THR A 77 7.34 -16.57 -14.11
N ILE A 78 7.67 -15.28 -14.01
CA ILE A 78 9.05 -14.84 -13.82
C ILE A 78 9.16 -13.85 -12.65
N PRO A 79 10.29 -13.91 -11.91
CA PRO A 79 10.48 -13.08 -10.71
C PRO A 79 10.68 -11.59 -11.01
N ASP A 80 11.18 -11.24 -12.19
CA ASP A 80 11.34 -9.84 -12.63
C ASP A 80 10.74 -9.66 -14.04
N ALA A 81 9.56 -9.09 -14.09
CA ALA A 81 8.81 -8.83 -15.31
C ALA A 81 8.84 -7.35 -15.73
N ARG A 82 9.67 -6.51 -15.10
CA ARG A 82 9.71 -5.06 -15.33
C ARG A 82 9.98 -4.66 -16.77
N LYS A 83 10.75 -5.47 -17.52
CA LYS A 83 11.05 -5.22 -18.94
C LYS A 83 9.94 -5.67 -19.90
N LEU A 84 8.87 -6.31 -19.40
CA LEU A 84 7.78 -6.78 -20.24
C LEU A 84 6.71 -5.69 -20.39
N LYS A 85 6.57 -5.17 -21.60
CA LYS A 85 5.55 -4.17 -21.94
C LYS A 85 4.14 -4.61 -21.51
N THR A 86 3.78 -5.85 -21.80
CA THR A 86 2.47 -6.42 -21.45
C THR A 86 2.21 -6.46 -19.95
N PHE A 87 3.24 -6.68 -19.14
CA PHE A 87 3.08 -6.62 -17.68
C PHE A 87 2.88 -5.19 -17.19
N ASN A 88 3.57 -4.24 -17.78
CA ASN A 88 3.43 -2.82 -17.43
C ASN A 88 2.05 -2.29 -17.82
N GLU A 89 1.57 -2.61 -19.01
CA GLU A 89 0.22 -2.29 -19.45
C GLU A 89 -0.84 -2.91 -18.53
N PHE A 90 -0.63 -4.14 -18.10
CA PHE A 90 -1.50 -4.81 -17.13
C PHE A 90 -1.54 -4.05 -15.78
N ILE A 91 -0.39 -3.64 -15.24
CA ILE A 91 -0.34 -2.85 -13.99
C ILE A 91 -1.09 -1.53 -14.16
N LEU A 92 -0.83 -0.79 -15.23
CA LEU A 92 -1.47 0.49 -15.49
C LEU A 92 -2.98 0.36 -15.67
N SER A 93 -3.45 -0.73 -16.29
CA SER A 93 -4.87 -0.99 -16.43
C SER A 93 -5.63 -1.07 -15.10
N TRP A 94 -4.94 -1.42 -14.01
CA TRP A 94 -5.54 -1.43 -12.68
C TRP A 94 -5.72 -0.02 -12.10
N TYR A 95 -4.83 0.91 -12.42
CA TYR A 95 -4.94 2.30 -11.94
C TYR A 95 -6.14 3.04 -12.56
N GLU A 96 -6.59 2.59 -13.72
CA GLU A 96 -7.77 3.13 -14.41
C GLU A 96 -9.09 2.54 -13.91
N LYS A 97 -9.06 1.39 -13.24
CA LYS A 97 -10.26 0.72 -12.75
C LYS A 97 -10.84 1.41 -11.51
N PRO A 98 -12.10 1.85 -11.54
CA PRO A 98 -12.72 2.45 -10.37
C PRO A 98 -13.11 1.40 -9.32
N LYS A 99 -13.10 1.81 -8.05
CA LYS A 99 -13.67 1.05 -6.91
C LYS A 99 -13.10 -0.37 -6.72
N THR A 100 -11.84 -0.58 -7.04
CA THR A 100 -11.18 -1.89 -6.86
C THR A 100 -11.18 -2.36 -5.41
N PHE A 101 -11.26 -1.46 -4.44
CA PHE A 101 -11.38 -1.74 -3.01
C PHE A 101 -12.65 -2.52 -2.62
N ASN A 102 -13.64 -2.62 -3.50
CA ASN A 102 -14.83 -3.46 -3.32
C ASN A 102 -14.64 -4.91 -3.80
N LEU A 103 -13.51 -5.21 -4.41
CA LEU A 103 -13.20 -6.56 -4.88
C LEU A 103 -12.77 -7.45 -3.70
N THR A 104 -12.87 -8.74 -3.91
CA THR A 104 -12.46 -9.74 -2.93
C THR A 104 -10.94 -9.92 -2.95
N ILE A 105 -10.34 -10.16 -1.79
CA ILE A 105 -8.93 -10.55 -1.67
C ILE A 105 -8.70 -11.81 -2.53
N GLY A 106 -7.59 -11.83 -3.26
CA GLY A 106 -7.24 -12.92 -4.18
C GLY A 106 -7.88 -12.79 -5.57
N SER A 107 -8.56 -11.68 -5.89
CA SER A 107 -9.29 -11.50 -7.16
C SER A 107 -8.44 -10.99 -8.32
N THR A 108 -7.19 -10.56 -8.11
CA THR A 108 -6.34 -10.10 -9.20
C THR A 108 -5.53 -11.25 -9.78
N PHE A 109 -4.24 -11.31 -9.53
CA PHE A 109 -3.42 -12.45 -9.93
C PHE A 109 -2.46 -12.85 -8.82
N LYS A 110 -2.05 -14.09 -8.86
CA LYS A 110 -1.01 -14.65 -8.01
C LYS A 110 0.31 -14.57 -8.77
N ASN A 111 1.31 -13.91 -8.21
CA ASN A 111 2.59 -13.74 -8.86
C ASN A 111 3.52 -14.95 -8.68
N TYR A 112 4.73 -14.89 -9.24
CA TYR A 112 5.76 -15.91 -9.14
C TYR A 112 6.04 -16.34 -7.69
N TRP A 113 6.07 -15.39 -6.76
CA TRP A 113 6.29 -15.61 -5.34
C TRP A 113 5.06 -16.13 -4.58
N GLN A 114 3.99 -16.50 -5.31
CA GLN A 114 2.73 -16.99 -4.75
C GLN A 114 1.97 -15.94 -3.92
N VAL A 115 2.24 -14.67 -4.13
CA VAL A 115 1.57 -13.55 -3.46
C VAL A 115 0.49 -12.98 -4.37
N TYR A 116 -0.71 -12.78 -3.81
CA TYR A 116 -1.84 -12.18 -4.51
C TYR A 116 -1.88 -10.66 -4.34
N ASP A 117 -2.51 -10.00 -5.30
CA ASP A 117 -3.06 -8.64 -5.19
C ASP A 117 -2.03 -7.54 -4.92
N LEU A 118 -0.76 -7.72 -5.29
CA LEU A 118 0.22 -6.63 -5.20
C LEU A 118 -0.11 -5.49 -6.16
N HIS A 119 -0.72 -5.80 -7.29
CA HIS A 119 -1.28 -4.82 -8.21
C HIS A 119 -2.79 -5.03 -8.30
N GLY A 120 -3.56 -3.96 -8.08
CA GLY A 120 -4.98 -3.97 -8.34
C GLY A 120 -5.87 -3.55 -7.19
N LEU A 121 -6.02 -4.26 -6.12
CA LEU A 121 -7.07 -4.01 -5.14
C LEU A 121 -7.02 -2.62 -4.49
N VAL A 122 -5.98 -2.38 -3.70
CA VAL A 122 -5.78 -1.16 -2.92
C VAL A 122 -4.31 -0.78 -2.89
N TRP A 123 -4.02 0.47 -2.63
CA TRP A 123 -2.70 0.90 -2.18
C TRP A 123 -2.41 0.31 -0.81
N GLU A 124 -1.14 0.10 -0.50
CA GLU A 124 -0.76 -0.55 0.75
C GLU A 124 0.29 0.24 1.52
N TRP A 125 0.05 0.37 2.82
CA TRP A 125 1.00 0.93 3.75
C TRP A 125 2.28 0.08 3.81
N THR A 126 3.43 0.75 3.79
CA THR A 126 4.74 0.16 4.09
C THR A 126 5.30 0.78 5.38
N SER A 127 6.25 0.11 6.02
CA SER A 127 6.81 0.56 7.30
C SER A 127 7.55 1.90 7.18
N ASP A 128 8.14 2.15 6.02
CA ASP A 128 9.00 3.27 5.66
C ASP A 128 8.43 4.10 4.50
N PHE A 129 7.10 4.21 4.40
CA PHE A 129 6.39 4.86 3.29
C PHE A 129 6.87 6.29 3.01
N ASN A 130 7.41 6.99 4.01
CA ASN A 130 7.91 8.36 3.92
C ASN A 130 9.43 8.46 3.68
N SER A 131 10.15 7.36 3.55
CA SER A 131 11.60 7.36 3.28
C SER A 131 11.97 8.07 1.97
N VAL A 132 11.05 8.05 1.01
CA VAL A 132 11.16 8.76 -0.28
C VAL A 132 11.27 10.29 -0.12
N LEU A 133 10.74 10.87 0.97
CA LEU A 133 10.79 12.31 1.22
C LEU A 133 12.17 12.77 1.71
N ILE A 134 12.94 11.90 2.36
CA ILE A 134 14.24 12.25 2.96
C ILE A 134 15.30 12.45 1.87
N THR A 135 15.21 11.72 0.77
CA THR A 135 16.16 11.86 -0.36
C THR A 135 15.91 13.10 -1.21
N GLY A 136 14.73 13.72 -1.14
CA GLY A 136 14.38 14.94 -1.88
C GLY A 136 14.86 16.25 -1.24
N GLU A 137 15.25 16.25 0.04
CA GLU A 137 15.67 17.45 0.77
C GLU A 137 17.19 17.68 0.87
N SER A 138 18.01 16.71 0.46
CA SER A 138 19.46 16.94 0.39
C SER A 138 19.82 17.78 -0.83
N ARG A 139 19.77 19.09 -0.66
CA ARG A 139 20.07 20.13 -1.69
C ARG A 139 21.51 20.13 -2.20
N LYS A 140 22.33 19.12 -1.96
CA LYS A 140 23.76 19.15 -2.29
C LYS A 140 24.31 17.93 -3.04
N ASP A 141 23.60 16.81 -3.13
CA ASP A 141 24.03 15.69 -3.95
C ASP A 141 23.00 15.46 -5.06
N VAL A 142 23.27 16.05 -6.20
CA VAL A 142 22.55 15.79 -7.46
C VAL A 142 23.02 14.43 -7.98
N ASP A 143 22.59 13.37 -7.32
CA ASP A 143 22.69 12.04 -7.87
C ASP A 143 21.62 11.87 -8.95
N LYS A 144 21.98 11.30 -10.11
CA LYS A 144 21.07 11.13 -11.25
C LYS A 144 19.79 10.37 -10.90
N ASP A 145 19.80 9.60 -9.81
CA ASP A 145 18.64 8.86 -9.30
C ASP A 145 17.64 9.74 -8.53
N SER A 146 18.05 10.87 -7.96
CA SER A 146 17.14 11.81 -7.26
C SER A 146 16.17 12.51 -8.22
N ASN A 147 16.51 12.64 -9.49
CA ASN A 147 15.63 13.21 -10.52
C ASN A 147 14.46 12.26 -10.89
N LEU A 148 14.57 10.98 -10.58
CA LEU A 148 13.49 10.01 -10.75
C LEU A 148 12.32 10.25 -9.77
N PHE A 149 12.57 10.89 -8.63
CA PHE A 149 11.59 11.08 -7.56
C PHE A 149 11.01 12.51 -7.49
N CYS A 150 11.59 13.45 -8.17
CA CYS A 150 11.04 14.80 -8.31
C CYS A 150 10.19 14.85 -9.58
N GLY A 151 8.98 15.35 -9.52
CA GLY A 151 7.97 15.40 -10.59
C GLY A 151 8.39 15.70 -12.04
N SER A 152 9.67 16.07 -12.28
CA SER A 152 10.27 16.20 -13.60
C SER A 152 10.39 14.86 -14.35
N ALA A 153 10.47 13.73 -13.67
CA ALA A 153 10.50 12.41 -14.31
C ALA A 153 9.17 12.03 -14.97
N ALA A 154 8.06 12.59 -14.51
CA ALA A 154 6.74 12.35 -15.10
C ALA A 154 6.59 12.99 -16.49
N VAL A 155 7.31 14.07 -16.76
CA VAL A 155 7.17 14.85 -18.02
C VAL A 155 7.85 14.15 -19.20
N ASN A 156 8.79 13.23 -18.94
CA ASN A 156 9.54 12.49 -19.96
C ASN A 156 9.45 10.97 -19.79
N ALA A 157 8.52 10.46 -18.99
CA ALA A 157 8.31 9.02 -18.82
C ALA A 157 7.70 8.42 -20.10
N THR A 158 8.54 8.18 -21.09
CA THR A 158 8.20 7.39 -22.28
C THR A 158 8.12 5.91 -21.98
N ASP A 159 8.62 5.49 -20.81
CA ASP A 159 8.61 4.12 -20.33
C ASP A 159 7.43 3.91 -19.36
N LEU A 160 6.47 3.08 -19.77
CA LEU A 160 5.29 2.72 -18.97
C LEU A 160 5.66 2.14 -17.60
N MET A 161 6.82 1.48 -17.49
CA MET A 161 7.29 0.92 -16.23
C MET A 161 7.67 2.00 -15.23
N ASN A 162 8.42 2.99 -15.69
CA ASN A 162 8.81 4.12 -14.86
C ASN A 162 7.59 4.90 -14.38
N TYR A 163 6.54 5.00 -15.20
CA TYR A 163 5.30 5.66 -14.83
C TYR A 163 4.56 4.92 -13.70
N ALA A 164 4.43 3.60 -13.78
CA ALA A 164 3.78 2.81 -12.74
C ALA A 164 4.54 2.89 -11.39
N ALA A 165 5.87 2.80 -11.43
CA ALA A 165 6.72 2.99 -10.26
C ALA A 165 6.57 4.42 -9.71
N PHE A 166 6.66 5.42 -10.57
CA PHE A 166 6.46 6.82 -10.21
C PHE A 166 5.15 7.04 -9.45
N MET A 167 4.03 6.51 -9.94
CA MET A 167 2.74 6.63 -9.28
C MET A 167 2.74 6.01 -7.88
N ARG A 168 3.39 4.86 -7.69
CA ARG A 168 3.50 4.23 -6.36
C ARG A 168 4.32 5.07 -5.39
N TYR A 169 5.45 5.59 -5.84
CA TYR A 169 6.29 6.46 -5.01
C TYR A 169 5.63 7.80 -4.73
N ALA A 170 4.99 8.41 -5.72
CA ALA A 170 4.29 9.68 -5.56
C ALA A 170 3.18 9.58 -4.52
N ILE A 171 2.38 8.50 -4.55
CA ILE A 171 1.33 8.31 -3.55
C ILE A 171 1.92 8.13 -2.16
N ARG A 172 2.95 7.28 -2.00
CA ARG A 172 3.62 7.09 -0.70
C ARG A 172 4.17 8.40 -0.16
N GLY A 173 4.85 9.19 -0.99
CA GLY A 173 5.40 10.49 -0.62
C GLY A 173 4.34 11.54 -0.25
N SER A 174 3.10 11.40 -0.71
CA SER A 174 1.99 12.31 -0.37
C SER A 174 1.28 11.96 0.94
N LEU A 175 1.54 10.77 1.49
CA LEU A 175 0.84 10.28 2.68
C LEU A 175 1.41 10.88 3.97
N LYS A 176 0.55 11.08 4.94
CA LYS A 176 0.91 11.28 6.35
C LYS A 176 0.42 10.09 7.16
N ALA A 177 1.15 9.68 8.19
CA ALA A 177 0.86 8.46 8.96
C ALA A 177 -0.58 8.37 9.51
N LYS A 178 -1.22 9.49 9.80
CA LYS A 178 -2.62 9.53 10.27
C LYS A 178 -3.67 9.49 9.15
N TYR A 179 -3.27 9.66 7.87
CA TYR A 179 -4.23 9.68 6.75
C TYR A 179 -4.91 8.33 6.60
N THR A 180 -6.17 8.41 6.19
CA THR A 180 -6.98 7.24 5.86
C THR A 180 -7.67 7.48 4.53
N MET A 181 -7.62 6.50 3.65
CA MET A 181 -8.19 6.62 2.31
C MET A 181 -8.99 5.36 1.99
N LYS A 182 -10.03 5.54 1.18
CA LYS A 182 -10.94 4.47 0.79
C LYS A 182 -10.28 3.35 -0.04
N ASN A 183 -9.17 3.66 -0.67
CA ASN A 183 -8.37 2.74 -1.49
C ASN A 183 -6.98 2.48 -0.92
N LEU A 184 -6.78 2.71 0.38
CA LEU A 184 -5.51 2.48 1.08
C LEU A 184 -5.73 1.51 2.22
N GLY A 185 -5.12 0.34 2.12
CA GLY A 185 -5.10 -0.72 3.10
C GLY A 185 -3.67 -1.10 3.48
N PHE A 186 -3.46 -2.36 3.82
CA PHE A 186 -2.13 -2.87 4.18
C PHE A 186 -2.09 -4.39 4.08
N ARG A 187 -0.87 -4.91 4.08
CA ARG A 187 -0.55 -6.32 4.36
C ARG A 187 0.50 -6.44 5.44
N CYS A 188 0.52 -7.57 6.12
CA CYS A 188 1.57 -7.87 7.08
C CYS A 188 2.55 -8.90 6.50
N VAL A 189 3.82 -8.76 6.87
CA VAL A 189 4.89 -9.72 6.58
C VAL A 189 5.46 -10.27 7.88
N LYS A 190 6.07 -11.44 7.83
CA LYS A 190 6.72 -12.08 8.96
C LYS A 190 8.16 -12.39 8.59
N ASP A 191 9.08 -12.03 9.46
CA ASP A 191 10.49 -12.37 9.29
C ASP A 191 10.68 -13.88 9.38
N PHE A 192 11.45 -14.41 8.46
CA PHE A 192 11.83 -15.81 8.49
C PHE A 192 12.98 -15.97 9.49
N LYS A 193 12.74 -16.73 10.55
CA LYS A 193 13.83 -17.12 11.45
C LYS A 193 14.60 -18.26 10.77
N VAL A 194 15.80 -17.97 10.32
CA VAL A 194 16.76 -19.03 9.97
C VAL A 194 17.21 -19.63 11.30
N ASN A 195 16.83 -20.88 11.56
CA ASN A 195 17.33 -21.64 12.71
C ASN A 195 18.78 -22.08 12.42
#